data_c2f6fa02c3d0aca8560ec9f9c6be910a
#
_entry.id   c2f6fa02c3d0aca8560ec9f9c6be910a
#
_cell.length_a   1.000
_cell.length_b   1.000
_cell.length_c   1.000
_cell.angle_alpha   90.00
_cell.angle_beta   90.00
_cell.angle_gamma   90.00
#
_symmetry.space_group_name_H-M   'P 1'
#
loop_
_entity.id
_entity.type
_entity.pdbx_description
1 polymer ?
#
loop_
_entity_poly.entity_id
_entity_poly.type
_entity_poly.pdbx_seq_one_letter_code
_entity_poly.pdbx_strand_id
1 'polypeptide(L)'
;MLRLYGAPQGRLAAAVALFAPQWRAEAQWKSRGAETLLAVHADTPTGLKKAAQSLRSSFGADVYGAGDTSLAAAAVQALEAHDRLLACGDAAAGALLESRLEKVPGAEKVYDFGTMSYADAKVGPQIEKRARAKLGGEGDKPDSVRLALARAQAARRIVGTELAVACAERESDHVLVLKIG
;
A
#
# COMPACT_ATOMS: atom_id res chain seq x y z
N MET A 1 -18.12 -10.45 -1.68
CA MET A 1 -16.90 -10.16 -2.47
C MET A 1 -15.77 -9.87 -1.49
N LEU A 2 -14.62 -10.50 -1.67
CA LEU A 2 -13.39 -10.25 -0.92
C LEU A 2 -12.41 -9.46 -1.80
N ARG A 3 -11.57 -8.66 -1.16
CA ARG A 3 -10.51 -7.89 -1.81
C ARG A 3 -9.16 -8.31 -1.25
N LEU A 4 -8.26 -8.71 -2.14
CA LEU A 4 -6.94 -9.22 -1.79
C LEU A 4 -5.85 -8.37 -2.44
N TYR A 5 -4.69 -8.32 -1.82
CA TYR A 5 -3.50 -7.67 -2.35
C TYR A 5 -2.32 -8.63 -2.33
N GLY A 6 -1.63 -8.77 -3.46
CA GLY A 6 -0.45 -9.63 -3.56
C GLY A 6 -0.71 -11.14 -3.61
N ALA A 7 -1.98 -11.58 -3.65
CA ALA A 7 -2.32 -12.99 -3.64
C ALA A 7 -1.92 -13.69 -4.97
N PRO A 8 -1.06 -14.73 -4.97
CA PRO A 8 -0.66 -15.45 -6.16
C PRO A 8 -1.84 -16.21 -6.78
N GLN A 9 -1.97 -16.17 -8.11
CA GLN A 9 -3.08 -16.84 -8.83
C GLN A 9 -3.17 -18.34 -8.57
N GLY A 10 -2.03 -19.03 -8.49
CA GLY A 10 -2.01 -20.48 -8.16
C GLY A 10 -2.56 -20.78 -6.77
N ARG A 11 -2.31 -19.89 -5.79
CA ARG A 11 -2.86 -20.03 -4.43
C ARG A 11 -4.37 -19.78 -4.41
N LEU A 12 -4.87 -18.85 -5.24
CA LEU A 12 -6.30 -18.61 -5.42
C LEU A 12 -7.01 -19.86 -5.97
N ALA A 13 -6.48 -20.42 -7.07
CA ALA A 13 -7.04 -21.62 -7.69
C ALA A 13 -7.06 -22.83 -6.71
N ALA A 14 -5.97 -23.05 -5.99
CA ALA A 14 -5.88 -24.13 -5.01
C ALA A 14 -6.88 -23.95 -3.85
N ALA A 15 -7.01 -22.75 -3.31
CA ALA A 15 -7.96 -22.45 -2.23
C ALA A 15 -9.41 -22.66 -2.69
N VAL A 16 -9.76 -22.22 -3.89
CA VAL A 16 -11.10 -22.39 -4.46
C VAL A 16 -11.41 -23.88 -4.66
N ALA A 17 -10.49 -24.67 -5.20
CA ALA A 17 -10.67 -26.09 -5.41
C ALA A 17 -10.97 -26.86 -4.11
N LEU A 18 -10.43 -26.43 -2.99
CA LEU A 18 -10.63 -27.08 -1.69
C LEU A 18 -12.04 -26.87 -1.11
N PHE A 19 -12.61 -25.67 -1.23
CA PHE A 19 -13.87 -25.37 -0.55
C PHE A 19 -15.12 -25.54 -1.45
N ALA A 20 -14.98 -25.40 -2.76
CA ALA A 20 -16.10 -25.41 -3.68
C ALA A 20 -16.99 -26.68 -3.57
N PRO A 21 -16.44 -27.90 -3.52
CA PRO A 21 -17.26 -29.09 -3.38
C PRO A 21 -17.95 -29.20 -2.01
N GLN A 22 -17.28 -28.77 -0.94
CA GLN A 22 -17.73 -28.97 0.44
C GLN A 22 -18.95 -28.11 0.77
N TRP A 23 -19.05 -26.92 0.20
CA TRP A 23 -20.12 -25.97 0.53
C TRP A 23 -21.01 -25.59 -0.66
N ARG A 24 -20.90 -26.34 -1.76
CA ARG A 24 -21.58 -26.01 -3.02
C ARG A 24 -21.40 -24.53 -3.36
N ALA A 25 -20.16 -24.08 -3.29
CA ALA A 25 -19.79 -22.71 -3.52
C ALA A 25 -18.94 -22.60 -4.78
N GLU A 26 -19.17 -21.52 -5.51
CA GLU A 26 -18.38 -21.13 -6.68
C GLU A 26 -17.61 -19.84 -6.36
N ALA A 27 -16.44 -19.72 -6.94
CA ALA A 27 -15.68 -18.49 -6.83
C ALA A 27 -15.12 -18.08 -8.20
N GLN A 28 -15.20 -16.78 -8.44
CA GLN A 28 -14.63 -16.14 -9.61
C GLN A 28 -13.74 -14.99 -9.15
N TRP A 29 -12.63 -14.76 -9.81
CA TRP A 29 -11.75 -13.64 -9.47
C TRP A 29 -11.26 -12.91 -10.69
N LYS A 30 -10.99 -11.62 -10.48
CA LYS A 30 -10.38 -10.73 -11.45
C LYS A 30 -9.23 -9.99 -10.81
N SER A 31 -8.04 -10.10 -11.40
CA SER A 31 -6.85 -9.41 -10.92
C SER A 31 -6.52 -8.20 -11.79
N ARG A 32 -6.08 -7.11 -11.16
CA ARG A 32 -5.54 -5.92 -11.80
C ARG A 32 -4.28 -5.50 -11.04
N GLY A 33 -3.12 -5.73 -11.64
CA GLY A 33 -1.85 -5.61 -10.92
C GLY A 33 -1.80 -6.56 -9.74
N ALA A 34 -1.46 -6.05 -8.56
CA ALA A 34 -1.43 -6.83 -7.33
C ALA A 34 -2.79 -6.98 -6.64
N GLU A 35 -3.81 -6.24 -7.08
CA GLU A 35 -5.15 -6.28 -6.49
C GLU A 35 -5.99 -7.37 -7.14
N THR A 36 -6.68 -8.17 -6.32
CA THR A 36 -7.61 -9.21 -6.78
C THR A 36 -8.98 -9.06 -6.12
N LEU A 37 -10.01 -9.02 -6.94
CA LEU A 37 -11.41 -9.08 -6.53
C LEU A 37 -11.88 -10.53 -6.61
N LEU A 38 -12.31 -11.11 -5.51
CA LEU A 38 -12.78 -12.48 -5.41
C LEU A 38 -14.27 -12.49 -5.05
N ALA A 39 -15.11 -12.84 -6.01
CA ALA A 39 -16.54 -13.07 -5.79
C ALA A 39 -16.78 -14.53 -5.40
N VAL A 40 -17.64 -14.74 -4.42
CA VAL A 40 -18.05 -16.07 -3.96
C VAL A 40 -19.55 -16.14 -3.97
N HIS A 41 -20.08 -17.20 -4.54
CA HIS A 41 -21.50 -17.55 -4.55
C HIS A 41 -21.67 -18.93 -3.90
N ALA A 42 -22.79 -19.15 -3.24
CA ALA A 42 -23.15 -20.46 -2.69
C ALA A 42 -24.68 -20.58 -2.64
N ASP A 43 -25.17 -21.80 -2.71
CA ASP A 43 -26.62 -22.10 -2.71
C ASP A 43 -27.32 -21.68 -1.41
N THR A 44 -26.57 -21.60 -0.31
CA THR A 44 -27.11 -21.23 1.00
C THR A 44 -26.31 -20.13 1.68
N PRO A 45 -26.97 -19.27 2.50
CA PRO A 45 -26.27 -18.25 3.29
C PRO A 45 -25.19 -18.83 4.22
N THR A 46 -25.46 -20.02 4.78
CA THR A 46 -24.50 -20.73 5.65
C THR A 46 -23.29 -21.20 4.86
N GLY A 47 -23.49 -21.77 3.68
CA GLY A 47 -22.40 -22.16 2.77
C GLY A 47 -21.55 -20.97 2.37
N LEU A 48 -22.18 -19.86 1.99
CA LEU A 48 -21.49 -18.61 1.66
C LEU A 48 -20.64 -18.09 2.81
N LYS A 49 -21.19 -18.07 4.04
CA LYS A 49 -20.44 -17.65 5.24
C LYS A 49 -19.22 -18.52 5.50
N LYS A 50 -19.38 -19.85 5.42
CA LYS A 50 -18.28 -20.82 5.61
C LYS A 50 -17.21 -20.68 4.52
N ALA A 51 -17.60 -20.57 3.25
CA ALA A 51 -16.69 -20.37 2.14
C ALA A 51 -15.90 -19.05 2.29
N ALA A 52 -16.57 -17.96 2.62
CA ALA A 52 -15.92 -16.67 2.86
C ALA A 52 -14.95 -16.70 4.07
N GLN A 53 -15.31 -17.42 5.14
CA GLN A 53 -14.45 -17.60 6.30
C GLN A 53 -13.21 -18.45 5.97
N SER A 54 -13.37 -19.54 5.23
CA SER A 54 -12.25 -20.37 4.78
C SER A 54 -11.26 -19.58 3.93
N LEU A 55 -11.77 -18.77 2.98
CA LEU A 55 -10.92 -17.90 2.17
C LEU A 55 -10.18 -16.87 3.01
N ARG A 56 -10.86 -16.22 3.97
CA ARG A 56 -10.21 -15.29 4.89
C ARG A 56 -9.10 -15.97 5.69
N SER A 57 -9.33 -17.18 6.17
CA SER A 57 -8.31 -17.96 6.88
C SER A 57 -7.14 -18.36 5.97
N SER A 58 -7.41 -18.70 4.72
CA SER A 58 -6.38 -19.10 3.75
C SER A 58 -5.50 -17.94 3.29
N PHE A 59 -6.05 -16.73 3.19
CA PHE A 59 -5.33 -15.57 2.69
C PHE A 59 -4.86 -14.60 3.79
N GLY A 60 -5.45 -14.67 4.99
CA GLY A 60 -4.99 -13.91 6.15
C GLY A 60 -4.77 -12.42 5.85
N ALA A 61 -3.52 -11.98 5.98
CA ALA A 61 -3.11 -10.59 5.76
C ALA A 61 -3.25 -10.11 4.31
N ASP A 62 -3.34 -11.01 3.34
CA ASP A 62 -3.58 -10.63 1.95
C ASP A 62 -5.01 -10.08 1.73
N VAL A 63 -5.96 -10.38 2.63
CA VAL A 63 -7.33 -9.85 2.58
C VAL A 63 -7.36 -8.47 3.22
N TYR A 64 -7.37 -7.43 2.41
CA TYR A 64 -7.44 -6.05 2.92
C TYR A 64 -8.88 -5.52 3.09
N GLY A 65 -9.88 -6.16 2.50
CA GLY A 65 -11.25 -5.67 2.60
C GLY A 65 -12.32 -6.60 2.03
N ALA A 66 -13.55 -6.13 2.09
CA ALA A 66 -14.71 -6.78 1.50
C ALA A 66 -15.68 -5.73 0.91
N GLY A 67 -16.55 -6.17 0.00
CA GLY A 67 -17.51 -5.28 -0.64
C GLY A 67 -16.82 -4.18 -1.45
N ASP A 68 -17.15 -2.92 -1.18
CA ASP A 68 -16.66 -1.76 -1.90
C ASP A 68 -15.48 -1.04 -1.24
N THR A 69 -14.87 -1.66 -0.22
CA THR A 69 -13.69 -1.11 0.46
C THR A 69 -12.55 -0.90 -0.53
N SER A 70 -12.12 0.34 -0.76
CA SER A 70 -10.97 0.62 -1.61
C SER A 70 -9.65 0.31 -0.86
N LEU A 71 -8.57 0.05 -1.61
CA LEU A 71 -7.25 -0.14 -1.00
C LEU A 71 -6.80 1.10 -0.20
N ALA A 72 -7.11 2.29 -0.70
CA ALA A 72 -6.82 3.55 -0.02
C ALA A 72 -7.58 3.66 1.32
N ALA A 73 -8.88 3.34 1.34
CA ALA A 73 -9.67 3.34 2.58
C ALA A 73 -9.13 2.29 3.58
N ALA A 74 -8.79 1.10 3.11
CA ALA A 74 -8.19 0.07 3.97
C ALA A 74 -6.84 0.51 4.56
N ALA A 75 -6.01 1.19 3.77
CA ALA A 75 -4.73 1.73 4.24
C ALA A 75 -4.93 2.82 5.31
N VAL A 76 -5.84 3.77 5.11
CA VAL A 76 -6.18 4.80 6.10
C VAL A 76 -6.68 4.16 7.40
N GLN A 77 -7.61 3.20 7.32
CA GLN A 77 -8.13 2.48 8.48
C GLN A 77 -7.02 1.72 9.23
N ALA A 78 -6.09 1.09 8.50
CA ALA A 78 -4.97 0.38 9.12
C ALA A 78 -4.00 1.33 9.82
N LEU A 79 -3.69 2.48 9.22
CA LEU A 79 -2.86 3.51 9.85
C LEU A 79 -3.53 4.06 11.12
N GLU A 80 -4.81 4.39 11.06
CA GLU A 80 -5.58 4.89 12.20
C GLU A 80 -5.67 3.84 13.33
N ALA A 81 -5.96 2.58 13.00
CA ALA A 81 -6.07 1.49 13.97
C ALA A 81 -4.76 1.19 14.72
N HIS A 82 -3.62 1.52 14.11
CA HIS A 82 -2.29 1.33 14.71
C HIS A 82 -1.64 2.62 15.20
N ASP A 83 -2.37 3.73 15.20
CA ASP A 83 -1.88 5.06 15.59
C ASP A 83 -0.56 5.40 14.85
N ARG A 84 -0.59 5.31 13.51
CA ARG A 84 0.57 5.54 12.65
C ARG A 84 0.35 6.71 11.71
N LEU A 85 1.35 7.56 11.64
CA LEU A 85 1.42 8.67 10.68
C LEU A 85 2.31 8.30 9.49
N LEU A 86 1.90 8.72 8.31
CA LEU A 86 2.60 8.53 7.05
C LEU A 86 3.01 9.88 6.46
N ALA A 87 4.28 10.02 6.11
CA ALA A 87 4.80 11.17 5.36
C ALA A 87 5.39 10.76 4.01
N CYS A 88 5.62 11.72 3.13
CA CYS A 88 6.35 11.52 1.88
C CYS A 88 7.71 12.19 1.91
N GLY A 89 8.69 11.51 1.32
CA GLY A 89 10.06 12.02 1.20
C GLY A 89 10.31 12.87 -0.05
N ASP A 90 9.38 12.85 -1.00
CA ASP A 90 9.46 13.62 -2.26
C ASP A 90 8.09 13.88 -2.86
N ALA A 91 8.03 14.86 -3.77
CA ALA A 91 6.79 15.29 -4.42
C ALA A 91 6.16 14.22 -5.34
N ALA A 92 6.95 13.31 -5.90
CA ALA A 92 6.42 12.26 -6.77
C ALA A 92 5.61 11.23 -5.96
N ALA A 93 6.14 10.82 -4.80
CA ALA A 93 5.40 9.99 -3.85
C ALA A 93 4.16 10.72 -3.31
N GLY A 94 4.30 12.01 -2.98
CA GLY A 94 3.22 12.88 -2.52
C GLY A 94 2.06 12.90 -3.50
N ALA A 95 2.31 13.30 -4.74
CA ALA A 95 1.28 13.41 -5.77
C ALA A 95 0.54 12.08 -6.03
N LEU A 96 1.25 10.94 -5.99
CA LEU A 96 0.64 9.62 -6.12
C LEU A 96 -0.30 9.29 -4.97
N LEU A 97 0.11 9.56 -3.73
CA LEU A 97 -0.70 9.25 -2.56
C LEU A 97 -1.85 10.22 -2.38
N GLU A 98 -1.63 11.51 -2.56
CA GLU A 98 -2.68 12.54 -2.48
C GLU A 98 -3.84 12.23 -3.41
N SER A 99 -3.57 11.92 -4.68
CA SER A 99 -4.60 11.57 -5.66
C SER A 99 -5.48 10.36 -5.24
N ARG A 100 -4.98 9.52 -4.34
CA ARG A 100 -5.67 8.33 -3.84
C ARG A 100 -6.34 8.55 -2.49
N LEU A 101 -5.74 9.38 -1.64
CA LEU A 101 -6.13 9.56 -0.25
C LEU A 101 -7.05 10.77 -0.04
N GLU A 102 -6.97 11.81 -0.87
CA GLU A 102 -7.75 13.06 -0.72
C GLU A 102 -9.27 12.85 -0.59
N LYS A 103 -9.80 11.77 -1.18
CA LYS A 103 -11.23 11.41 -1.14
C LYS A 103 -11.59 10.41 -0.05
N VAL A 104 -10.60 9.99 0.74
CA VAL A 104 -10.83 9.03 1.83
C VAL A 104 -11.07 9.78 3.13
N PRO A 105 -12.24 9.66 3.75
CA PRO A 105 -12.52 10.30 5.03
C PRO A 105 -11.52 9.86 6.10
N GLY A 106 -10.97 10.81 6.86
CA GLY A 106 -10.00 10.55 7.92
C GLY A 106 -8.56 10.46 7.45
N ALA A 107 -8.28 10.55 6.14
CA ALA A 107 -6.91 10.49 5.62
C ALA A 107 -6.01 11.58 6.22
N GLU A 108 -6.57 12.77 6.48
CA GLU A 108 -5.86 13.91 7.09
C GLU A 108 -5.36 13.65 8.52
N LYS A 109 -5.87 12.62 9.19
CA LYS A 109 -5.42 12.24 10.53
C LYS A 109 -4.17 11.38 10.52
N VAL A 110 -3.92 10.70 9.40
CA VAL A 110 -2.87 9.67 9.27
C VAL A 110 -1.88 9.95 8.16
N TYR A 111 -2.13 10.95 7.32
CA TYR A 111 -1.28 11.33 6.21
C TYR A 111 -1.02 12.84 6.20
N ASP A 112 0.24 13.24 6.07
CA ASP A 112 0.72 14.62 6.17
C ASP A 112 0.28 15.54 5.02
N PHE A 113 -0.08 15.01 3.85
CA PHE A 113 -0.36 15.79 2.63
C PHE A 113 0.74 16.80 2.27
N GLY A 114 1.98 16.49 2.62
CA GLY A 114 3.17 17.30 2.30
C GLY A 114 3.37 18.53 3.18
N THR A 115 2.42 18.89 4.02
CA THR A 115 2.43 20.16 4.78
C THR A 115 3.57 20.26 5.80
N MET A 116 4.00 19.13 6.34
CA MET A 116 5.14 19.05 7.27
C MET A 116 6.35 18.31 6.65
N SER A 117 6.30 17.98 5.37
CA SER A 117 7.33 17.16 4.72
C SER A 117 7.83 17.79 3.40
N TYR A 118 7.65 17.11 2.30
CA TYR A 118 8.25 17.46 1.01
C TYR A 118 7.79 18.82 0.45
N ALA A 119 6.56 19.26 0.73
CA ALA A 119 6.02 20.53 0.22
C ALA A 119 6.33 21.73 1.13
N ASP A 120 6.76 21.52 2.37
CA ASP A 120 7.21 22.60 3.25
C ASP A 120 8.54 23.20 2.74
N ALA A 121 8.59 24.53 2.63
CA ALA A 121 9.72 25.27 2.07
C ALA A 121 11.04 25.11 2.85
N LYS A 122 10.99 24.76 4.13
CA LYS A 122 12.16 24.53 4.98
C LYS A 122 12.47 23.04 5.13
N VAL A 123 11.47 22.22 5.30
CA VAL A 123 11.62 20.78 5.58
C VAL A 123 11.98 20.00 4.32
N GLY A 124 11.34 20.27 3.19
CA GLY A 124 11.65 19.59 1.93
C GLY A 124 13.14 19.65 1.54
N PRO A 125 13.78 20.83 1.52
CA PRO A 125 15.23 20.92 1.28
C PRO A 125 16.09 20.21 2.34
N GLN A 126 15.65 20.14 3.60
CA GLN A 126 16.38 19.41 4.64
C GLN A 126 16.31 17.89 4.44
N ILE A 127 15.16 17.38 4.00
CA ILE A 127 14.99 15.97 3.64
C ILE A 127 16.00 15.61 2.53
N GLU A 128 16.01 16.39 1.46
CA GLU A 128 16.91 16.16 0.32
C GLU A 128 18.40 16.25 0.74
N LYS A 129 18.78 17.30 1.47
CA LYS A 129 20.15 17.47 1.99
C LYS A 129 20.58 16.27 2.84
N ARG A 130 19.73 15.81 3.76
CA ARG A 130 20.03 14.69 4.64
C ARG A 130 20.10 13.35 3.89
N ALA A 131 19.23 13.17 2.90
CA ALA A 131 19.26 12.00 2.05
C ALA A 131 20.56 11.88 1.26
N ARG A 132 21.00 12.99 0.62
CA ARG A 132 22.28 13.03 -0.14
C ARG A 132 23.51 12.85 0.76
N ALA A 133 23.54 13.52 1.90
CA ALA A 133 24.64 13.36 2.85
C ALA A 133 24.83 11.91 3.31
N LYS A 134 23.75 11.14 3.46
CA LYS A 134 23.80 9.73 3.81
C LYS A 134 24.41 8.84 2.72
N LEU A 135 24.38 9.28 1.47
CA LEU A 135 24.86 8.52 0.31
C LEU A 135 26.32 8.83 -0.07
N GLY A 136 27.00 9.69 0.71
CA GLY A 136 28.44 9.94 0.56
C GLY A 136 28.82 11.16 -0.29
N GLY A 137 27.90 12.09 -0.56
CA GLY A 137 28.23 13.37 -1.20
C GLY A 137 28.25 13.35 -2.73
N GLU A 138 28.86 14.39 -3.34
CA GLU A 138 28.65 14.81 -4.73
C GLU A 138 29.40 14.01 -5.84
N GLY A 139 29.92 12.83 -5.58
CA GLY A 139 30.81 12.16 -6.54
C GLY A 139 30.12 11.37 -7.65
N ASP A 140 29.13 10.56 -7.33
CA ASP A 140 28.40 9.71 -8.28
C ASP A 140 26.89 9.94 -8.18
N LYS A 141 26.20 9.91 -9.34
CA LYS A 141 24.73 9.95 -9.36
C LYS A 141 24.23 8.74 -8.55
N PRO A 142 23.60 8.95 -7.39
CA PRO A 142 23.17 7.83 -6.56
C PRO A 142 22.11 7.00 -7.28
N ASP A 143 22.14 5.69 -7.10
CA ASP A 143 21.05 4.79 -7.52
C ASP A 143 19.71 5.33 -7.00
N SER A 144 18.75 5.44 -7.89
CA SER A 144 17.44 6.04 -7.60
C SER A 144 16.70 5.34 -6.44
N VAL A 145 16.87 4.03 -6.31
CA VAL A 145 16.27 3.23 -5.22
C VAL A 145 16.92 3.57 -3.87
N ARG A 146 18.25 3.72 -3.85
CA ARG A 146 18.98 4.11 -2.64
C ARG A 146 18.64 5.54 -2.22
N LEU A 147 18.49 6.45 -3.18
CA LEU A 147 18.09 7.83 -2.92
C LEU A 147 16.66 7.90 -2.38
N ALA A 148 15.71 7.17 -2.97
CA ALA A 148 14.34 7.10 -2.47
C ALA A 148 14.29 6.57 -1.03
N LEU A 149 15.02 5.49 -0.72
CA LEU A 149 15.10 4.98 0.65
C LEU A 149 15.70 6.00 1.62
N ALA A 150 16.74 6.71 1.20
CA ALA A 150 17.36 7.75 2.02
C ALA A 150 16.41 8.94 2.27
N ARG A 151 15.62 9.36 1.25
CA ARG A 151 14.58 10.38 1.37
C ARG A 151 13.47 9.96 2.34
N ALA A 152 12.94 8.75 2.18
CA ALA A 152 11.93 8.22 3.10
C ALA A 152 12.43 8.19 4.55
N GLN A 153 13.65 7.72 4.78
CA GLN A 153 14.25 7.71 6.12
C GLN A 153 14.52 9.12 6.68
N ALA A 154 14.90 10.07 5.82
CA ALA A 154 15.09 11.45 6.24
C ALA A 154 13.75 12.11 6.60
N ALA A 155 12.72 11.93 5.78
CA ALA A 155 11.38 12.43 6.04
C ALA A 155 10.84 11.91 7.37
N ARG A 156 10.89 10.59 7.58
CA ARG A 156 10.45 9.97 8.83
C ARG A 156 11.10 10.58 10.07
N ARG A 157 12.41 10.82 10.00
CA ARG A 157 13.17 11.36 11.15
C ARG A 157 12.93 12.86 11.38
N ILE A 158 12.77 13.64 10.31
CA ILE A 158 12.59 15.09 10.40
C ILE A 158 11.17 15.43 10.81
N VAL A 159 10.18 14.75 10.21
CA VAL A 159 8.76 14.98 10.49
C VAL A 159 8.31 14.28 11.78
N GLY A 160 9.00 13.21 12.18
CA GLY A 160 8.66 12.43 13.39
C GLY A 160 7.51 11.45 13.16
N THR A 161 7.36 10.94 11.93
CA THR A 161 6.33 9.94 11.61
C THR A 161 6.86 8.52 11.76
N GLU A 162 5.97 7.54 11.95
CA GLU A 162 6.34 6.13 12.04
C GLU A 162 6.64 5.53 10.67
N LEU A 163 5.99 6.04 9.63
CA LEU A 163 6.16 5.58 8.26
C LEU A 163 6.48 6.73 7.33
N ALA A 164 7.33 6.46 6.36
CA ALA A 164 7.54 7.36 5.24
C ALA A 164 7.75 6.60 3.93
N VAL A 165 7.34 7.21 2.83
CA VAL A 165 7.51 6.67 1.48
C VAL A 165 8.20 7.69 0.59
N ALA A 166 8.94 7.19 -0.40
CA ALA A 166 9.51 8.00 -1.47
C ALA A 166 9.52 7.20 -2.77
N CYS A 167 9.55 7.90 -3.90
CA CYS A 167 9.60 7.30 -5.22
C CYS A 167 11.01 7.14 -5.73
N ALA A 168 11.28 6.00 -6.36
CA ALA A 168 12.45 5.77 -7.19
C ALA A 168 12.02 5.64 -8.65
N GLU A 169 12.75 6.26 -9.55
CA GLU A 169 12.55 6.12 -10.99
C GLU A 169 13.41 4.95 -11.51
N ARG A 170 12.80 4.04 -12.24
CA ARG A 170 13.54 3.02 -12.99
C ARG A 170 13.91 3.59 -14.36
N GLU A 171 15.18 3.54 -14.71
CA GLU A 171 15.70 4.06 -15.98
C GLU A 171 15.18 3.31 -17.22
N SER A 172 14.77 2.02 -17.05
CA SER A 172 14.40 1.17 -18.19
C SER A 172 12.92 1.15 -18.57
N ASP A 173 12.01 1.53 -17.68
CA ASP A 173 10.57 1.32 -17.88
C ASP A 173 9.68 2.40 -17.27
N HIS A 174 10.25 3.51 -16.80
CA HIS A 174 9.54 4.63 -16.15
C HIS A 174 8.61 4.19 -14.99
N VAL A 175 8.92 3.06 -14.35
CA VAL A 175 8.14 2.56 -13.22
C VAL A 175 8.59 3.24 -11.95
N LEU A 176 7.65 3.91 -11.28
CA LEU A 176 7.86 4.46 -9.94
C LEU A 176 7.77 3.34 -8.91
N VAL A 177 8.83 3.18 -8.12
CA VAL A 177 8.89 2.21 -7.01
C VAL A 177 8.78 2.96 -5.71
N LEU A 178 7.71 2.71 -4.94
CA LEU A 178 7.57 3.22 -3.59
C LEU A 178 8.45 2.42 -2.63
N LYS A 179 9.25 3.11 -1.83
CA LYS A 179 10.03 2.54 -0.74
C LYS A 179 9.51 3.07 0.59
N ILE A 180 9.30 2.15 1.52
CA ILE A 180 8.91 2.44 2.90
C ILE A 180 10.17 2.37 3.75
N GLY A 181 10.42 3.42 4.49
CA GLY A 181 11.57 3.54 5.38
C GLY A 181 11.19 3.50 6.86
#